data_32457b4271d9ebcad4741b983bc7f272
#
_entry.id   32457b4271d9ebcad4741b983bc7f272
#
_cell.length_a   1.000
_cell.length_b   1.000
_cell.length_c   1.000
_cell.angle_alpha   90.00
_cell.angle_beta   90.00
_cell.angle_gamma   90.00
#
_symmetry.space_group_name_H-M   'P 1'
#
loop_
_entity.id
_entity.type
_entity.pdbx_description
1 polymer ?
#
loop_
_entity_poly.entity_id
_entity_poly.type
_entity_poly.pdbx_seq_one_letter_code
_entity_poly.pdbx_strand_id
1 'polypeptide(L)'
;MLLFLLIRYVSSFECTNITCPLDQGQCIENICLCAPGYTTFYPKNDNNSNKQLCNYPYKYKYYAIWFEMIFPFGLGHFYACRYFHGVIKFTLFWFLALSRSIFKKKIRGYPELLKIFTIILWIFWILYGADFFCFNFDYYLDGNKIPLI
;
A
#
# COMPACT_ATOMS: atom_id res chain seq x y z
N MET A 1 -4.88 19.84 -27.89
CA MET A 1 -5.14 18.40 -27.72
C MET A 1 -3.83 17.70 -28.04
N LEU A 2 -2.90 17.63 -27.05
CA LEU A 2 -1.57 17.03 -27.19
C LEU A 2 -1.67 15.56 -26.83
N LEU A 3 -1.47 14.72 -27.85
CA LEU A 3 -1.38 13.27 -27.77
C LEU A 3 -0.05 12.92 -27.06
N PHE A 4 -0.08 12.64 -25.77
CA PHE A 4 1.06 12.07 -25.06
C PHE A 4 1.23 10.63 -25.52
N LEU A 5 2.01 10.42 -26.54
CA LEU A 5 2.62 9.13 -26.87
C LEU A 5 3.58 8.76 -25.73
N LEU A 6 3.08 8.04 -24.75
CA LEU A 6 3.90 7.29 -23.81
C LEU A 6 4.61 6.19 -24.58
N ILE A 7 5.77 6.52 -25.14
CA ILE A 7 6.74 5.52 -25.58
C ILE A 7 7.19 4.80 -24.31
N ARG A 8 6.52 3.69 -24.00
CA ARG A 8 7.04 2.73 -23.05
C ARG A 8 8.35 2.24 -23.60
N TYR A 9 9.43 2.53 -22.90
CA TYR A 9 10.75 2.02 -23.17
C TYR A 9 10.68 0.49 -23.06
N VAL A 10 10.44 -0.18 -24.18
CA VAL A 10 10.48 -1.62 -24.29
C VAL A 10 11.96 -1.99 -24.35
N SER A 11 12.55 -2.30 -23.21
CA SER A 11 13.82 -3.01 -23.21
C SER A 11 13.57 -4.37 -23.90
N SER A 12 14.17 -4.55 -25.07
CA SER A 12 14.12 -5.81 -25.83
C SER A 12 14.90 -6.90 -25.08
N PHE A 13 14.26 -7.48 -24.08
CA PHE A 13 14.70 -8.74 -23.49
C PHE A 13 14.12 -9.86 -24.34
N GLU A 14 14.96 -10.81 -24.78
CA GLU A 14 14.48 -12.03 -25.42
C GLU A 14 13.48 -12.71 -24.50
N CYS A 15 12.25 -12.80 -24.98
CA CYS A 15 11.17 -13.38 -24.23
C CYS A 15 11.29 -14.90 -24.27
N THR A 16 11.64 -15.50 -23.15
CA THR A 16 11.69 -16.95 -22.93
C THR A 16 10.68 -17.35 -21.87
N ASN A 17 10.33 -18.63 -21.81
CA ASN A 17 9.45 -19.16 -20.74
C ASN A 17 10.01 -18.95 -19.33
N ILE A 18 11.30 -18.69 -19.19
CA ILE A 18 11.97 -18.39 -17.92
C ILE A 18 11.77 -16.90 -17.58
N THR A 19 11.83 -16.01 -18.58
CA THR A 19 11.69 -14.57 -18.38
C THR A 19 10.23 -14.11 -18.35
N CYS A 20 9.32 -14.85 -18.99
CA CYS A 20 7.90 -14.57 -19.09
C CYS A 20 7.09 -15.83 -18.72
N PRO A 21 6.76 -16.04 -17.42
CA PRO A 21 6.02 -17.21 -16.99
C PRO A 21 4.63 -17.29 -17.64
N LEU A 22 4.26 -18.47 -18.12
CA LEU A 22 2.99 -18.70 -18.86
C LEU A 22 1.73 -18.42 -18.02
N ASP A 23 1.84 -18.52 -16.70
CA ASP A 23 0.76 -18.24 -15.75
C ASP A 23 0.60 -16.73 -15.46
N GLN A 24 1.59 -15.91 -15.77
CA GLN A 24 1.65 -14.48 -15.45
C GLN A 24 1.76 -13.59 -16.70
N GLY A 25 2.01 -14.17 -17.86
CA GLY A 25 2.16 -13.44 -19.11
C GLY A 25 2.27 -14.34 -20.33
N GLN A 26 2.32 -13.72 -21.50
CA GLN A 26 2.48 -14.41 -22.78
C GLN A 26 3.58 -13.73 -23.60
N CYS A 27 4.43 -14.52 -24.23
CA CYS A 27 5.41 -14.05 -25.21
C CYS A 27 4.75 -13.88 -26.58
N ILE A 28 4.66 -12.65 -27.07
CA ILE A 28 4.18 -12.33 -28.41
C ILE A 28 5.26 -11.49 -29.09
N GLU A 29 5.77 -11.95 -30.24
CA GLU A 29 6.81 -11.25 -31.01
C GLU A 29 8.03 -10.83 -30.18
N ASN A 30 8.53 -11.73 -29.34
CA ASN A 30 9.64 -11.48 -28.40
C ASN A 30 9.35 -10.43 -27.31
N ILE A 31 8.09 -10.04 -27.12
CA ILE A 31 7.66 -9.12 -26.08
C ILE A 31 6.83 -9.91 -25.06
N CYS A 32 7.15 -9.78 -23.77
CA CYS A 32 6.33 -10.35 -22.71
C CYS A 32 5.15 -9.41 -22.39
N LEU A 33 3.95 -9.84 -22.70
CA LEU A 33 2.70 -9.18 -22.33
C LEU A 33 2.20 -9.78 -21.04
N CYS A 34 2.11 -9.00 -19.98
CA CYS A 34 1.60 -9.46 -18.69
C CYS A 34 0.10 -9.77 -18.78
N ALA A 35 -0.30 -10.88 -18.18
CA ALA A 35 -1.71 -11.21 -17.98
C ALA A 35 -2.42 -10.11 -17.16
N PRO A 36 -3.75 -9.95 -17.32
CA PRO A 36 -4.51 -9.01 -16.54
C PRO A 36 -4.29 -9.26 -15.04
N GLY A 37 -3.92 -8.20 -14.30
CA GLY A 37 -3.60 -8.29 -12.88
C GLY A 37 -2.12 -8.43 -12.55
N TYR A 38 -1.23 -8.50 -13.52
CA TYR A 38 0.22 -8.57 -13.32
C TYR A 38 0.96 -7.40 -13.94
N THR A 39 2.11 -7.05 -13.35
CA THR A 39 3.07 -6.05 -13.87
C THR A 39 4.49 -6.49 -13.57
N THR A 40 5.44 -5.83 -14.21
CA THR A 40 6.87 -6.09 -13.95
C THR A 40 7.38 -5.15 -12.88
N PHE A 41 7.96 -5.70 -11.83
CA PHE A 41 8.62 -4.97 -10.77
C PHE A 41 10.10 -5.36 -10.65
N TYR A 42 10.98 -4.36 -10.64
CA TYR A 42 12.42 -4.54 -10.42
C TYR A 42 12.82 -3.90 -9.09
N PRO A 43 13.15 -4.70 -8.05
CA PRO A 43 13.72 -4.16 -6.83
C PRO A 43 15.08 -3.50 -7.11
N LYS A 44 15.32 -2.33 -6.53
CA LYS A 44 16.51 -1.49 -6.81
C LYS A 44 17.86 -2.18 -6.56
N ASN A 45 17.88 -3.22 -5.76
CA ASN A 45 19.12 -3.89 -5.31
C ASN A 45 19.35 -5.27 -5.94
N ASP A 46 18.56 -5.65 -6.93
CA ASP A 46 18.68 -6.99 -7.52
C ASP A 46 19.62 -6.95 -8.71
N ASN A 47 20.88 -7.36 -8.46
CA ASN A 47 21.92 -7.52 -9.49
C ASN A 47 21.77 -8.84 -10.28
N ASN A 48 20.70 -9.61 -10.02
CA ASN A 48 20.48 -10.88 -10.71
C ASN A 48 20.12 -10.65 -12.18
N SER A 49 20.88 -11.26 -13.05
CA SER A 49 20.71 -11.24 -14.50
C SER A 49 19.40 -11.90 -15.00
N ASN A 50 18.76 -12.71 -14.17
CA ASN A 50 17.50 -13.40 -14.49
C ASN A 50 16.30 -12.56 -14.06
N LYS A 51 16.07 -11.43 -14.77
CA LYS A 51 14.92 -10.57 -14.50
C LYS A 51 13.64 -11.21 -15.04
N GLN A 52 12.84 -11.76 -14.17
CA GLN A 52 11.52 -12.28 -14.51
C GLN A 52 10.56 -11.11 -14.76
N LEU A 53 9.89 -11.14 -15.91
CA LEU A 53 8.86 -10.17 -16.28
C LEU A 53 7.51 -10.60 -15.66
N CYS A 54 6.57 -9.67 -15.52
CA CYS A 54 5.23 -9.93 -14.98
C CYS A 54 5.23 -10.55 -13.57
N ASN A 55 6.26 -10.30 -12.79
CA ASN A 55 6.53 -10.95 -11.51
C ASN A 55 5.76 -10.35 -10.32
N TYR A 56 4.94 -9.33 -10.55
CA TYR A 56 4.26 -8.64 -9.47
C TYR A 56 2.75 -8.55 -9.72
N PRO A 57 1.91 -9.15 -8.86
CA PRO A 57 0.47 -9.01 -8.94
C PRO A 57 0.06 -7.60 -8.49
N TYR A 58 -0.85 -6.98 -9.23
CA TYR A 58 -1.47 -5.74 -8.82
C TYR A 58 -2.24 -5.91 -7.52
N LYS A 59 -2.22 -4.88 -6.70
CA LYS A 59 -3.05 -4.79 -5.50
C LYS A 59 -4.26 -3.92 -5.76
N TYR A 60 -5.40 -4.45 -5.39
CA TYR A 60 -6.66 -3.73 -5.59
C TYR A 60 -6.85 -2.68 -4.50
N LYS A 61 -7.00 -1.41 -4.87
CA LYS A 61 -7.28 -0.32 -3.92
C LYS A 61 -8.51 -0.58 -3.08
N TYR A 62 -9.50 -1.23 -3.66
CA TYR A 62 -10.74 -1.60 -3.00
C TYR A 62 -10.51 -2.44 -1.74
N TYR A 63 -9.64 -3.44 -1.80
CA TYR A 63 -9.30 -4.24 -0.61
C TYR A 63 -8.54 -3.41 0.44
N ALA A 64 -7.65 -2.51 0.01
CA ALA A 64 -6.96 -1.63 0.95
C ALA A 64 -7.95 -0.73 1.72
N ILE A 65 -8.95 -0.16 1.01
CA ILE A 65 -10.02 0.64 1.60
C ILE A 65 -10.86 -0.19 2.57
N TRP A 66 -11.32 -1.38 2.16
CA TRP A 66 -12.10 -2.26 3.01
C TRP A 66 -11.35 -2.66 4.28
N PHE A 67 -10.09 -3.05 4.17
CA PHE A 67 -9.27 -3.38 5.33
C PHE A 67 -9.10 -2.19 6.27
N GLU A 68 -8.97 -0.98 5.75
CA GLU A 68 -8.85 0.21 6.57
C GLU A 68 -10.18 0.59 7.22
N MET A 69 -11.32 0.39 6.54
CA MET A 69 -12.66 0.66 7.09
C MET A 69 -13.03 -0.29 8.23
N ILE A 70 -12.79 -1.60 8.05
CA ILE A 70 -13.15 -2.61 9.06
C ILE A 70 -12.16 -2.56 10.23
N PHE A 71 -10.89 -2.33 9.93
CA PHE A 71 -9.80 -2.38 10.90
C PHE A 71 -8.96 -1.09 10.83
N PRO A 72 -9.36 -0.03 11.56
CA PRO A 72 -8.73 1.30 11.48
C PRO A 72 -7.30 1.37 12.07
N PHE A 73 -6.68 0.23 12.31
CA PHE A 73 -5.31 0.13 12.83
C PHE A 73 -4.25 -0.13 11.76
N GLY A 74 -4.54 0.20 10.48
CA GLY A 74 -3.54 0.23 9.41
C GLY A 74 -3.43 -1.04 8.58
N LEU A 75 -4.41 -1.97 8.62
CA LEU A 75 -4.38 -3.18 7.79
C LEU A 75 -4.39 -2.87 6.29
N GLY A 76 -5.07 -1.81 5.85
CA GLY A 76 -5.04 -1.36 4.46
C GLY A 76 -3.63 -1.00 4.00
N HIS A 77 -2.84 -0.37 4.88
CA HIS A 77 -1.44 -0.06 4.59
C HIS A 77 -0.56 -1.32 4.53
N PHE A 78 -0.78 -2.29 5.43
CA PHE A 78 -0.05 -3.57 5.36
C PHE A 78 -0.37 -4.32 4.07
N TYR A 79 -1.63 -4.37 3.67
CA TYR A 79 -2.02 -4.93 2.39
C TYR A 79 -1.34 -4.23 1.20
N ALA A 80 -1.26 -2.90 1.23
CA ALA A 80 -0.58 -2.10 0.22
C ALA A 80 0.97 -2.13 0.35
N CYS A 81 1.57 -2.99 1.19
CA CYS A 81 3.01 -3.05 1.49
C CYS A 81 3.61 -1.74 2.02
N ARG A 82 2.81 -0.85 2.58
CA ARG A 82 3.24 0.41 3.19
C ARG A 82 3.49 0.20 4.69
N TYR A 83 4.39 -0.70 5.00
CA TYR A 83 4.63 -1.21 6.38
C TYR A 83 4.88 -0.10 7.40
N PHE A 84 5.64 0.93 7.05
CA PHE A 84 5.94 2.03 7.96
C PHE A 84 4.67 2.73 8.46
N HIS A 85 3.76 3.09 7.53
CA HIS A 85 2.48 3.72 7.89
C HIS A 85 1.57 2.77 8.67
N GLY A 86 1.53 1.50 8.26
CA GLY A 86 0.77 0.45 8.96
C GLY A 86 1.23 0.28 10.42
N VAL A 87 2.54 0.22 10.66
CA VAL A 87 3.12 0.08 12.01
C VAL A 87 2.80 1.30 12.88
N ILE A 88 2.94 2.51 12.35
CA ILE A 88 2.63 3.74 13.10
C ILE A 88 1.15 3.73 13.53
N LYS A 89 0.21 3.45 12.63
CA LYS A 89 -1.22 3.40 12.93
C LYS A 89 -1.56 2.30 13.93
N PHE A 90 -0.99 1.12 13.74
CA PHE A 90 -1.18 -0.02 14.63
C PHE A 90 -0.72 0.32 16.05
N THR A 91 0.49 0.89 16.19
CA THR A 91 1.03 1.29 17.49
C THR A 91 0.18 2.38 18.15
N LEU A 92 -0.24 3.39 17.38
CA LEU A 92 -1.08 4.48 17.87
C LEU A 92 -2.45 3.98 18.33
N PHE A 93 -3.09 3.10 17.57
CA PHE A 93 -4.36 2.49 17.93
C PHE A 93 -4.27 1.73 19.27
N TRP A 94 -3.28 0.85 19.42
CA TRP A 94 -3.09 0.09 20.65
C TRP A 94 -2.72 0.96 21.83
N PHE A 95 -1.89 1.98 21.61
CA PHE A 95 -1.60 2.97 22.65
C PHE A 95 -2.88 3.65 23.17
N LEU A 96 -3.76 4.08 22.26
CA LEU A 96 -5.04 4.69 22.63
C LEU A 96 -5.96 3.70 23.35
N ALA A 97 -6.07 2.47 22.86
CA ALA A 97 -6.90 1.44 23.46
C ALA A 97 -6.44 1.06 24.89
N LEU A 98 -5.14 0.84 25.06
CA LEU A 98 -4.54 0.51 26.35
C LEU A 98 -4.62 1.69 27.33
N SER A 99 -4.32 2.90 26.86
CA SER A 99 -4.44 4.11 27.68
C SER A 99 -5.84 4.28 28.22
N ARG A 100 -6.87 4.08 27.39
CA ARG A 100 -8.26 4.15 27.82
C ARG A 100 -8.59 3.10 28.89
N SER A 101 -8.07 1.88 28.75
CA SER A 101 -8.31 0.81 29.70
C SER A 101 -7.63 1.04 31.05
N ILE A 102 -6.35 1.41 31.03
CA ILE A 102 -5.52 1.58 32.24
C ILE A 102 -5.91 2.85 33.00
N PHE A 103 -6.16 3.94 32.26
CA PHE A 103 -6.37 5.25 32.87
C PHE A 103 -7.82 5.60 33.14
N LYS A 104 -8.79 4.75 32.75
CA LYS A 104 -10.22 5.03 32.93
C LYS A 104 -10.60 5.43 34.35
N LYS A 105 -9.95 4.88 35.38
CA LYS A 105 -10.14 5.26 36.78
C LYS A 105 -9.28 6.45 37.21
N LYS A 106 -8.10 6.61 36.69
CA LYS A 106 -7.10 7.59 37.14
C LYS A 106 -7.21 8.94 36.42
N ILE A 107 -7.68 8.97 35.16
CA ILE A 107 -7.83 10.19 34.35
C ILE A 107 -8.90 11.15 34.94
N ARG A 108 -9.92 10.65 35.64
CA ARG A 108 -10.95 11.52 36.26
C ARG A 108 -10.38 12.56 37.22
N GLY A 109 -9.21 12.29 37.83
CA GLY A 109 -8.54 13.24 38.74
C GLY A 109 -7.61 14.21 38.08
N TYR A 110 -7.35 14.07 36.77
CA TYR A 110 -6.36 14.86 36.03
C TYR A 110 -6.94 15.41 34.71
N PRO A 111 -7.61 16.56 34.75
CA PRO A 111 -8.30 17.14 33.57
C PRO A 111 -7.35 17.44 32.42
N GLU A 112 -6.11 17.80 32.70
CA GLU A 112 -5.09 18.07 31.65
C GLU A 112 -4.72 16.81 30.86
N LEU A 113 -4.58 15.66 31.52
CA LEU A 113 -4.34 14.39 30.83
C LEU A 113 -5.51 14.00 29.91
N LEU A 114 -6.73 14.29 30.34
CA LEU A 114 -7.93 14.05 29.53
C LEU A 114 -7.92 14.92 28.26
N LYS A 115 -7.52 16.17 28.35
CA LYS A 115 -7.39 17.06 27.16
C LYS A 115 -6.36 16.52 26.19
N ILE A 116 -5.15 16.16 26.68
CA ILE A 116 -4.09 15.58 25.84
C ILE A 116 -4.58 14.32 25.12
N PHE A 117 -5.23 13.41 25.87
CA PHE A 117 -5.78 12.19 25.29
C PHE A 117 -6.82 12.47 24.20
N THR A 118 -7.69 13.45 24.43
CA THR A 118 -8.70 13.88 23.45
C THR A 118 -8.05 14.44 22.19
N ILE A 119 -7.00 15.25 22.32
CA ILE A 119 -6.25 15.78 21.16
C ILE A 119 -5.63 14.63 20.36
N ILE A 120 -4.99 13.66 21.00
CA ILE A 120 -4.39 12.51 20.32
C ILE A 120 -5.47 11.70 19.59
N LEU A 121 -6.64 11.53 20.18
CA LEU A 121 -7.77 10.83 19.57
C LEU A 121 -8.26 11.58 18.31
N TRP A 122 -8.35 12.90 18.34
CA TRP A 122 -8.72 13.72 17.19
C TRP A 122 -7.68 13.61 16.08
N ILE A 123 -6.39 13.66 16.40
CA ILE A 123 -5.30 13.45 15.43
C ILE A 123 -5.44 12.08 14.75
N PHE A 124 -5.71 11.03 15.53
CA PHE A 124 -5.94 9.69 14.99
C PHE A 124 -7.10 9.66 13.98
N TRP A 125 -8.23 10.28 14.31
CA TRP A 125 -9.39 10.32 13.40
C TRP A 125 -9.14 11.14 12.14
N ILE A 126 -8.38 12.24 12.25
CA ILE A 126 -7.98 13.05 11.08
C ILE A 126 -7.07 12.23 10.15
N LEU A 127 -6.06 11.53 10.71
CA LEU A 127 -5.19 10.67 9.92
C LEU A 127 -5.96 9.52 9.26
N TYR A 128 -6.91 8.92 9.99
CA TYR A 128 -7.78 7.88 9.44
C TYR A 128 -8.62 8.38 8.26
N GLY A 129 -9.26 9.55 8.41
CA GLY A 129 -10.01 10.17 7.32
C GLY A 129 -9.14 10.54 6.13
N ALA A 130 -7.95 11.10 6.36
CA ALA A 130 -7.01 11.44 5.30
C ALA A 130 -6.58 10.20 4.49
N ASP A 131 -6.32 9.07 5.16
CA ASP A 131 -5.96 7.83 4.46
C ASP A 131 -7.09 7.27 3.61
N PHE A 132 -8.32 7.34 4.12
CA PHE A 132 -9.50 6.94 3.35
C PHE A 132 -9.61 7.75 2.04
N PHE A 133 -9.40 9.07 2.11
CA PHE A 133 -9.35 9.91 0.92
C PHE A 133 -8.18 9.57 0.01
N CYS A 134 -6.98 9.39 0.56
CA CYS A 134 -5.80 9.09 -0.23
C CYS A 134 -5.91 7.74 -0.98
N PHE A 135 -6.53 6.72 -0.39
CA PHE A 135 -6.80 5.46 -1.10
C PHE A 135 -7.87 5.64 -2.18
N ASN A 136 -8.92 6.43 -1.92
CA ASN A 136 -10.01 6.63 -2.88
C ASN A 136 -9.57 7.42 -4.12
N PHE A 137 -8.77 8.46 -3.92
CA PHE A 137 -8.33 9.37 -4.99
C PHE A 137 -7.00 8.97 -5.64
N ASP A 138 -6.56 7.72 -5.49
CA ASP A 138 -5.36 7.17 -6.10
C ASP A 138 -4.05 7.91 -5.74
N TYR A 139 -4.05 8.66 -4.63
CA TYR A 139 -2.83 9.29 -4.13
C TYR A 139 -1.82 8.29 -3.56
N TYR A 140 -2.29 7.10 -3.19
CA TYR A 140 -1.43 6.07 -2.65
C TYR A 140 -1.01 5.07 -3.72
N LEU A 141 0.29 4.99 -3.91
CA LEU A 141 0.96 3.86 -4.54
C LEU A 141 1.19 2.77 -3.48
N ASP A 142 1.39 1.54 -3.91
CA ASP A 142 1.84 0.51 -2.98
C ASP A 142 3.28 0.78 -2.47
N GLY A 143 3.78 -0.02 -1.53
CA GLY A 143 5.13 0.13 -0.98
C GLY A 143 6.24 -0.01 -2.03
N ASN A 144 5.95 -0.60 -3.18
CA ASN A 144 6.84 -0.77 -4.32
C ASN A 144 6.65 0.33 -5.38
N LYS A 145 5.87 1.37 -5.08
CA LYS A 145 5.52 2.49 -5.96
C LYS A 145 4.72 2.09 -7.21
N ILE A 146 3.99 0.98 -7.15
CA ILE A 146 3.08 0.52 -8.19
C ILE A 146 1.68 1.05 -7.86
N PRO A 147 0.93 1.57 -8.86
CA PRO A 147 -0.44 2.01 -8.64
C PRO A 147 -1.32 0.89 -8.12
N LEU A 148 -2.20 1.21 -7.17
CA LEU A 148 -3.30 0.33 -6.77
C LEU A 148 -4.39 0.40 -7.84
N ILE A 149 -4.95 -0.73 -8.25
CA ILE A 149 -6.02 -0.81 -9.25
C ILE A 149 -7.37 -1.16 -8.62
#